data_358f124064a6adfb32252ff4a9db22a2
#
_entry.id   358f124064a6adfb32252ff4a9db22a2
#
_cell.length_a   1.000
_cell.length_b   1.000
_cell.length_c   1.000
_cell.angle_alpha   90.00
_cell.angle_beta   90.00
_cell.angle_gamma   90.00
#
_symmetry.space_group_name_H-M   'P 1'
#
loop_
_entity.id
_entity.type
_entity.pdbx_description
1 polymer ?
#
loop_
_entity_poly.entity_id
_entity_poly.type
_entity_poly.pdbx_seq_one_letter_code
_entity_poly.pdbx_strand_id
1 'polypeptide(L)'
;MSSPLLFIIACLIWGSTFFAITLQLGEVAPAVSVVYRFALASAVLFAWCAVRGDRLLMPWRTQRWMFLQGCATFGLSYICTYTSEQYLVSGLVAVLFALMVFWNPILNRIVFGTPLGWRTWSAGAVAICGVTLLFFQSIQGAWRDILDGGGGPNAHFLLGLILALTATIASSVGNVVVVKVREQSSNVLLTMAWSMLWGSALVAAWVLLSGQSFTLPTATRYWGGLLYLSLFGSVIAFAAYFTLIHRIGSDKAVYIGVVTPVISVLLSIQLEHFRPGAMEWTGMLLCLSSVAWALQSDSPVTQESAAEA
;
A
#
# COMPACT_ATOMS: atom_id res chain seq x y z
N MET A 1 12.43 12.78 -18.34
CA MET A 1 11.17 13.23 -17.68
C MET A 1 11.54 14.18 -16.54
N SER A 2 10.79 15.28 -16.31
CA SER A 2 10.98 16.19 -15.16
C SER A 2 10.48 15.56 -13.85
N SER A 3 10.98 16.03 -12.70
CA SER A 3 10.54 15.52 -11.39
C SER A 3 9.04 15.74 -11.12
N PRO A 4 8.42 16.89 -11.47
CA PRO A 4 6.98 17.05 -11.36
C PRO A 4 6.18 16.04 -12.18
N LEU A 5 6.65 15.71 -13.37
CA LEU A 5 5.96 14.71 -14.21
C LEU A 5 6.03 13.30 -13.60
N LEU A 6 7.17 12.90 -13.03
CA LEU A 6 7.31 11.62 -12.33
C LEU A 6 6.40 11.56 -11.10
N PHE A 7 6.27 12.67 -10.35
CA PHE A 7 5.38 12.79 -9.21
C PHE A 7 3.91 12.59 -9.63
N ILE A 8 3.46 13.32 -10.65
CA ILE A 8 2.09 13.24 -11.19
C ILE A 8 1.80 11.81 -11.68
N ILE A 9 2.71 11.22 -12.44
CA ILE A 9 2.55 9.84 -12.94
C ILE A 9 2.39 8.85 -11.80
N ALA A 10 3.26 8.92 -10.77
CA ALA A 10 3.16 8.02 -9.63
C ALA A 10 1.84 8.21 -8.87
N CYS A 11 1.39 9.46 -8.64
CA CYS A 11 0.12 9.77 -7.99
C CYS A 11 -1.09 9.22 -8.78
N LEU A 12 -1.12 9.49 -10.10
CA LEU A 12 -2.23 9.03 -10.95
C LEU A 12 -2.30 7.51 -11.02
N ILE A 13 -1.15 6.85 -11.22
CA ILE A 13 -1.12 5.40 -11.30
C ILE A 13 -1.54 4.80 -9.95
N TRP A 14 -0.89 5.14 -8.84
CA TRP A 14 -1.24 4.55 -7.56
C TRP A 14 -2.64 4.95 -7.08
N GLY A 15 -3.09 6.18 -7.37
CA GLY A 15 -4.44 6.62 -7.07
C GLY A 15 -5.52 5.81 -7.79
N SER A 16 -5.24 5.34 -9.01
CA SER A 16 -6.17 4.51 -9.78
C SER A 16 -6.02 3.00 -9.55
N THR A 17 -4.93 2.53 -8.90
CA THR A 17 -4.74 1.09 -8.64
C THR A 17 -5.79 0.50 -7.72
N PHE A 18 -6.27 1.24 -6.73
CA PHE A 18 -7.36 0.79 -5.85
C PHE A 18 -8.63 0.50 -6.64
N PHE A 19 -9.07 1.41 -7.49
CA PHE A 19 -10.19 1.14 -8.40
C PHE A 19 -9.88 0.01 -9.39
N ALA A 20 -8.67 -0.08 -9.92
CA ALA A 20 -8.32 -1.14 -10.87
C ALA A 20 -8.35 -2.55 -10.24
N ILE A 21 -8.17 -2.68 -8.92
CA ILE A 21 -8.36 -3.94 -8.18
C ILE A 21 -9.83 -4.39 -8.28
N THR A 22 -10.79 -3.47 -8.21
CA THR A 22 -12.22 -3.82 -8.28
C THR A 22 -12.60 -4.49 -9.60
N LEU A 23 -11.86 -4.20 -10.70
CA LEU A 23 -12.06 -4.85 -11.99
C LEU A 23 -11.72 -6.36 -11.98
N GLN A 24 -10.96 -6.81 -10.98
CA GLN A 24 -10.54 -8.19 -10.80
C GLN A 24 -11.39 -8.95 -9.77
N LEU A 25 -12.26 -8.25 -9.04
CA LEU A 25 -13.09 -8.87 -8.00
C LEU A 25 -14.29 -9.61 -8.60
N GLY A 26 -14.73 -10.67 -7.92
CA GLY A 26 -15.94 -11.42 -8.22
C GLY A 26 -15.74 -12.61 -9.18
N GLU A 27 -14.72 -12.62 -10.04
CA GLU A 27 -14.48 -13.70 -10.99
C GLU A 27 -13.42 -14.70 -10.52
N VAL A 28 -12.40 -14.19 -9.88
CA VAL A 28 -11.27 -14.97 -9.35
C VAL A 28 -11.05 -14.62 -7.88
N ALA A 29 -10.64 -15.62 -7.09
CA ALA A 29 -10.34 -15.38 -5.69
C ALA A 29 -9.26 -14.28 -5.52
N PRO A 30 -9.38 -13.36 -4.55
CA PRO A 30 -8.41 -12.28 -4.32
C PRO A 30 -6.96 -12.75 -4.26
N ALA A 31 -6.70 -13.87 -3.56
CA ALA A 31 -5.37 -14.44 -3.45
C ALA A 31 -4.79 -14.86 -4.81
N VAL A 32 -5.60 -15.46 -5.69
CA VAL A 32 -5.18 -15.86 -7.04
C VAL A 32 -4.84 -14.63 -7.89
N SER A 33 -5.65 -13.57 -7.80
CA SER A 33 -5.38 -12.30 -8.50
C SER A 33 -4.07 -11.65 -8.04
N VAL A 34 -3.77 -11.71 -6.74
CA VAL A 34 -2.48 -11.24 -6.19
C VAL A 34 -1.31 -12.04 -6.76
N VAL A 35 -1.44 -13.38 -6.87
CA VAL A 35 -0.40 -14.23 -7.49
C VAL A 35 -0.17 -13.82 -8.93
N TYR A 36 -1.22 -13.72 -9.74
CA TYR A 36 -1.10 -13.36 -11.16
C TYR A 36 -0.44 -11.98 -11.33
N ARG A 37 -0.85 -10.99 -10.52
CA ARG A 37 -0.31 -9.64 -10.56
C ARG A 37 1.19 -9.62 -10.30
N PHE A 38 1.63 -10.19 -9.19
CA PHE A 38 3.03 -10.07 -8.78
C PHE A 38 3.96 -11.08 -9.45
N ALA A 39 3.46 -12.23 -9.89
CA ALA A 39 4.22 -13.12 -10.75
C ALA A 39 4.53 -12.45 -12.09
N LEU A 40 3.52 -11.81 -12.73
CA LEU A 40 3.72 -11.09 -13.97
C LEU A 40 4.65 -9.88 -13.79
N ALA A 41 4.45 -9.07 -12.75
CA ALA A 41 5.31 -7.91 -12.48
C ALA A 41 6.76 -8.33 -12.21
N SER A 42 6.95 -9.39 -11.43
CA SER A 42 8.27 -9.97 -11.16
C SER A 42 8.95 -10.44 -12.45
N ALA A 43 8.22 -11.19 -13.30
CA ALA A 43 8.74 -11.68 -14.58
C ALA A 43 9.21 -10.53 -15.49
N VAL A 44 8.40 -9.45 -15.58
CA VAL A 44 8.75 -8.25 -16.36
C VAL A 44 10.01 -7.58 -15.81
N LEU A 45 10.12 -7.45 -14.48
CA LEU A 45 11.30 -6.84 -13.86
C LEU A 45 12.55 -7.71 -14.04
N PHE A 46 12.45 -9.02 -13.91
CA PHE A 46 13.56 -9.93 -14.21
C PHE A 46 13.99 -9.85 -15.67
N ALA A 47 13.03 -9.85 -16.60
CA ALA A 47 13.34 -9.70 -18.03
C ALA A 47 14.04 -8.36 -18.30
N TRP A 48 13.59 -7.27 -17.70
CA TRP A 48 14.22 -5.97 -17.81
C TRP A 48 15.66 -5.96 -17.28
N CYS A 49 15.89 -6.53 -16.08
CA CYS A 49 17.22 -6.65 -15.49
C CYS A 49 18.15 -7.54 -16.35
N ALA A 50 17.62 -8.64 -16.91
CA ALA A 50 18.39 -9.52 -17.80
C ALA A 50 18.83 -8.81 -19.08
N VAL A 51 17.94 -8.04 -19.73
CA VAL A 51 18.24 -7.26 -20.93
C VAL A 51 19.31 -6.19 -20.64
N ARG A 52 19.34 -5.65 -19.42
CA ARG A 52 20.39 -4.71 -18.99
C ARG A 52 21.73 -5.36 -18.64
N GLY A 53 21.80 -6.69 -18.64
CA GLY A 53 23.00 -7.44 -18.26
C GLY A 53 23.24 -7.52 -16.75
N ASP A 54 22.21 -7.22 -15.92
CA ASP A 54 22.32 -7.33 -14.47
C ASP A 54 22.47 -8.81 -14.05
N ARG A 55 23.28 -9.08 -13.03
CA ARG A 55 23.37 -10.42 -12.42
C ARG A 55 22.09 -10.69 -11.63
N LEU A 56 21.27 -11.63 -12.10
CA LEU A 56 19.94 -11.90 -11.51
C LEU A 56 20.03 -12.61 -10.16
N LEU A 57 21.08 -13.39 -9.92
CA LEU A 57 21.25 -14.12 -8.67
C LEU A 57 21.76 -13.19 -7.56
N MET A 58 21.14 -13.31 -6.40
CA MET A 58 21.47 -12.55 -5.21
C MET A 58 21.94 -13.48 -4.08
N PRO A 59 22.91 -13.04 -3.24
CA PRO A 59 23.36 -13.83 -2.09
C PRO A 59 22.21 -14.14 -1.14
N TRP A 60 22.27 -15.30 -0.46
CA TRP A 60 21.23 -15.70 0.52
C TRP A 60 21.03 -14.68 1.65
N ARG A 61 22.08 -14.00 2.05
CA ARG A 61 22.00 -12.92 3.04
C ARG A 61 21.06 -11.79 2.60
N THR A 62 21.02 -11.46 1.31
CA THR A 62 20.10 -10.46 0.75
C THR A 62 18.74 -11.07 0.51
N GLN A 63 18.66 -12.33 0.02
CA GLN A 63 17.43 -13.04 -0.28
C GLN A 63 16.49 -13.14 0.92
N ARG A 64 16.99 -13.38 2.13
CA ARG A 64 16.14 -13.44 3.34
C ARG A 64 15.38 -12.17 3.61
N TRP A 65 15.99 -11.00 3.34
CA TRP A 65 15.32 -9.70 3.52
C TRP A 65 14.31 -9.44 2.42
N MET A 66 14.62 -9.80 1.17
CA MET A 66 13.68 -9.73 0.05
C MET A 66 12.49 -10.68 0.27
N PHE A 67 12.72 -11.86 0.86
CA PHE A 67 11.67 -12.78 1.28
C PHE A 67 10.75 -12.14 2.31
N LEU A 68 11.29 -11.58 3.40
CA LEU A 68 10.49 -10.90 4.43
C LEU A 68 9.71 -9.71 3.87
N GLN A 69 10.34 -8.88 3.06
CA GLN A 69 9.66 -7.79 2.37
C GLN A 69 8.55 -8.31 1.46
N GLY A 70 8.83 -9.34 0.68
CA GLY A 70 7.88 -9.96 -0.23
C GLY A 70 6.67 -10.52 0.50
N CYS A 71 6.87 -11.27 1.57
CA CYS A 71 5.81 -11.82 2.39
C CYS A 71 4.96 -10.73 3.04
N ALA A 72 5.57 -9.69 3.59
CA ALA A 72 4.85 -8.61 4.24
C ALA A 72 4.11 -7.71 3.23
N THR A 73 4.83 -7.15 2.25
CA THR A 73 4.27 -6.19 1.29
C THR A 73 3.45 -6.88 0.21
N PHE A 74 4.06 -7.75 -0.59
CA PHE A 74 3.44 -8.30 -1.80
C PHE A 74 2.60 -9.55 -1.55
N GLY A 75 2.74 -10.19 -0.38
CA GLY A 75 1.90 -11.27 0.09
C GLY A 75 0.76 -10.76 0.98
N LEU A 76 1.03 -10.66 2.28
CA LEU A 76 0.02 -10.39 3.31
C LEU A 76 -0.74 -9.08 3.07
N SER A 77 -0.03 -7.97 2.81
CA SER A 77 -0.68 -6.69 2.61
C SER A 77 -1.64 -6.72 1.43
N TYR A 78 -1.22 -7.27 0.29
CA TYR A 78 -2.08 -7.29 -0.89
C TYR A 78 -3.23 -8.30 -0.82
N ILE A 79 -3.06 -9.45 -0.17
CA ILE A 79 -4.22 -10.34 0.10
C ILE A 79 -5.25 -9.58 0.93
N CYS A 80 -4.82 -8.92 2.01
CA CYS A 80 -5.70 -8.14 2.86
C CYS A 80 -6.35 -6.97 2.10
N THR A 81 -5.60 -6.27 1.23
CA THR A 81 -6.12 -5.18 0.40
C THR A 81 -7.21 -5.68 -0.56
N TYR A 82 -6.90 -6.71 -1.37
CA TYR A 82 -7.86 -7.26 -2.32
C TYR A 82 -9.12 -7.83 -1.65
N THR A 83 -8.94 -8.45 -0.49
CA THR A 83 -10.08 -8.99 0.27
C THR A 83 -10.89 -7.85 0.92
N SER A 84 -10.23 -6.79 1.42
CA SER A 84 -10.94 -5.65 2.01
C SER A 84 -11.80 -4.91 0.99
N GLU A 85 -11.35 -4.81 -0.26
CA GLU A 85 -12.11 -4.16 -1.34
C GLU A 85 -13.34 -4.95 -1.81
N GLN A 86 -13.54 -6.17 -1.32
CA GLN A 86 -14.81 -6.88 -1.47
C GLN A 86 -15.91 -6.31 -0.54
N TYR A 87 -15.52 -5.60 0.50
CA TYR A 87 -16.40 -5.10 1.56
C TYR A 87 -16.38 -3.58 1.71
N LEU A 88 -15.33 -2.93 1.24
CA LEU A 88 -15.13 -1.48 1.31
C LEU A 88 -14.96 -0.89 -0.09
N VAL A 89 -15.43 0.33 -0.26
CA VAL A 89 -15.16 1.13 -1.46
C VAL A 89 -13.66 1.38 -1.60
N SER A 90 -13.12 1.24 -2.79
CA SER A 90 -11.67 1.30 -3.06
C SER A 90 -11.02 2.61 -2.58
N GLY A 91 -11.69 3.75 -2.75
CA GLY A 91 -11.21 5.04 -2.25
C GLY A 91 -11.08 5.11 -0.73
N LEU A 92 -11.95 4.42 0.03
CA LEU A 92 -11.84 4.35 1.49
C LEU A 92 -10.64 3.50 1.92
N VAL A 93 -10.36 2.41 1.21
CA VAL A 93 -9.14 1.60 1.43
C VAL A 93 -7.90 2.46 1.18
N ALA A 94 -7.89 3.27 0.11
CA ALA A 94 -6.79 4.19 -0.17
C ALA A 94 -6.58 5.23 0.95
N VAL A 95 -7.66 5.77 1.55
CA VAL A 95 -7.56 6.68 2.71
C VAL A 95 -6.94 5.98 3.91
N LEU A 96 -7.29 4.72 4.17
CA LEU A 96 -6.66 3.94 5.24
C LEU A 96 -5.17 3.70 4.96
N PHE A 97 -4.75 3.51 3.71
CA PHE A 97 -3.34 3.39 3.36
C PHE A 97 -2.52 4.66 3.66
N ALA A 98 -3.13 5.84 3.69
CA ALA A 98 -2.45 7.05 4.14
C ALA A 98 -1.95 6.96 5.60
N LEU A 99 -2.57 6.10 6.44
CA LEU A 99 -2.11 5.84 7.82
C LEU A 99 -0.71 5.22 7.90
N MET A 100 -0.15 4.73 6.80
CA MET A 100 1.24 4.27 6.76
C MET A 100 2.24 5.36 7.19
N VAL A 101 1.87 6.64 7.04
CA VAL A 101 2.66 7.79 7.54
C VAL A 101 2.85 7.71 9.06
N PHE A 102 1.96 7.06 9.79
CA PHE A 102 2.07 6.83 11.24
C PHE A 102 2.71 5.48 11.57
N TRP A 103 2.32 4.42 10.84
CA TRP A 103 2.88 3.08 11.07
C TRP A 103 4.39 3.04 10.80
N ASN A 104 4.86 3.68 9.74
CA ASN A 104 6.29 3.67 9.38
C ASN A 104 7.18 4.25 10.50
N PRO A 105 6.95 5.45 11.06
CA PRO A 105 7.75 5.97 12.15
C PRO A 105 7.64 5.13 13.44
N ILE A 106 6.45 4.60 13.76
CA ILE A 106 6.25 3.73 14.94
C ILE A 106 7.09 2.47 14.80
N LEU A 107 7.04 1.80 13.66
CA LEU A 107 7.84 0.60 13.41
C LEU A 107 9.34 0.90 13.34
N ASN A 108 9.74 2.04 12.75
CA ASN A 108 11.13 2.48 12.75
C ASN A 108 11.63 2.73 14.18
N ARG A 109 10.80 3.28 15.06
CA ARG A 109 11.13 3.41 16.49
C ARG A 109 11.34 2.07 17.16
N ILE A 110 10.45 1.11 16.91
CA ILE A 110 10.52 -0.23 17.51
C ILE A 110 11.77 -0.99 17.01
N VAL A 111 12.11 -0.89 15.74
CA VAL A 111 13.18 -1.69 15.12
C VAL A 111 14.54 -1.00 15.20
N PHE A 112 14.60 0.32 15.03
CA PHE A 112 15.85 1.09 14.93
C PHE A 112 16.04 2.10 16.07
N GLY A 113 15.08 2.22 16.99
CA GLY A 113 15.16 3.16 18.12
C GLY A 113 15.03 4.63 17.74
N THR A 114 14.56 4.96 16.51
CA THR A 114 14.43 6.34 16.03
C THR A 114 13.41 7.12 16.90
N PRO A 115 13.71 8.36 17.33
CA PRO A 115 12.78 9.13 18.17
C PRO A 115 11.54 9.51 17.37
N LEU A 116 10.37 9.48 18.04
CA LEU A 116 9.10 9.98 17.49
C LEU A 116 8.86 11.40 17.99
N GLY A 117 8.68 12.32 17.06
CA GLY A 117 8.30 13.68 17.36
C GLY A 117 6.86 13.79 17.90
N TRP A 118 6.56 14.81 18.69
CA TRP A 118 5.20 15.08 19.19
C TRP A 118 4.18 15.28 18.09
N ARG A 119 4.62 15.82 16.95
CA ARG A 119 3.78 16.00 15.75
C ARG A 119 3.24 14.68 15.21
N THR A 120 4.06 13.64 15.17
CA THR A 120 3.63 12.30 14.73
C THR A 120 2.53 11.76 15.64
N TRP A 121 2.68 11.94 16.97
CA TRP A 121 1.67 11.49 17.94
C TRP A 121 0.35 12.27 17.81
N SER A 122 0.44 13.60 17.77
CA SER A 122 -0.74 14.45 17.68
C SER A 122 -1.47 14.28 16.33
N ALA A 123 -0.73 14.20 15.22
CA ALA A 123 -1.30 13.91 13.92
C ALA A 123 -1.92 12.50 13.88
N GLY A 124 -1.29 11.50 14.52
CA GLY A 124 -1.86 10.17 14.67
C GLY A 124 -3.19 10.17 15.41
N ALA A 125 -3.32 10.93 16.50
CA ALA A 125 -4.57 11.09 17.22
C ALA A 125 -5.67 11.71 16.34
N VAL A 126 -5.34 12.76 15.57
CA VAL A 126 -6.28 13.37 14.60
C VAL A 126 -6.68 12.39 13.52
N ALA A 127 -5.73 11.56 13.02
CA ALA A 127 -6.02 10.52 12.04
C ALA A 127 -7.00 9.47 12.58
N ILE A 128 -6.83 9.03 13.83
CA ILE A 128 -7.75 8.09 14.47
C ILE A 128 -9.15 8.70 14.59
N CYS A 129 -9.26 9.97 15.02
CA CYS A 129 -10.54 10.68 15.03
C CYS A 129 -11.15 10.75 13.61
N GLY A 130 -10.33 11.04 12.60
CA GLY A 130 -10.74 11.07 11.20
C GLY A 130 -11.28 9.73 10.71
N VAL A 131 -10.57 8.63 10.97
CA VAL A 131 -11.02 7.27 10.63
C VAL A 131 -12.29 6.90 11.38
N THR A 132 -12.37 7.21 12.67
CA THR A 132 -13.57 6.95 13.46
C THR A 132 -14.79 7.69 12.89
N LEU A 133 -14.62 8.96 12.53
CA LEU A 133 -15.69 9.77 11.95
C LEU A 133 -16.06 9.27 10.53
N LEU A 134 -15.07 8.92 9.71
CA LEU A 134 -15.25 8.38 8.37
C LEU A 134 -16.12 7.11 8.38
N PHE A 135 -15.92 6.24 9.35
CA PHE A 135 -16.61 4.96 9.44
C PHE A 135 -17.67 4.90 10.54
N PHE A 136 -18.02 6.05 11.15
CA PHE A 136 -18.89 6.09 12.32
C PHE A 136 -20.22 5.39 12.12
N GLN A 137 -20.92 5.69 11.03
CA GLN A 137 -22.23 5.10 10.73
C GLN A 137 -22.13 3.59 10.50
N SER A 138 -21.10 3.16 9.77
CA SER A 138 -20.88 1.74 9.48
C SER A 138 -20.47 0.96 10.74
N ILE A 139 -19.64 1.55 11.60
CA ILE A 139 -19.26 0.96 12.90
C ILE A 139 -20.50 0.86 13.82
N GLN A 140 -21.33 1.89 13.88
CA GLN A 140 -22.55 1.88 14.66
C GLN A 140 -23.55 0.83 14.16
N GLY A 141 -23.69 0.70 12.84
CA GLY A 141 -24.51 -0.34 12.23
C GLY A 141 -24.00 -1.75 12.55
N ALA A 142 -22.70 -1.97 12.41
CA ALA A 142 -22.08 -3.25 12.73
C ALA A 142 -22.22 -3.62 14.22
N TRP A 143 -22.13 -2.64 15.11
CA TRP A 143 -22.34 -2.85 16.54
C TRP A 143 -23.76 -3.28 16.85
N ARG A 144 -24.78 -2.66 16.21
CA ARG A 144 -26.18 -3.07 16.33
C ARG A 144 -26.41 -4.49 15.84
N ASP A 145 -25.88 -4.82 14.66
CA ASP A 145 -26.00 -6.18 14.10
C ASP A 145 -25.39 -7.26 15.03
N ILE A 146 -24.29 -6.95 15.72
CA ILE A 146 -23.67 -7.85 16.70
C ILE A 146 -24.58 -8.04 17.91
N LEU A 147 -25.20 -6.97 18.42
CA LEU A 147 -26.12 -7.02 19.57
C LEU A 147 -27.41 -7.77 19.24
N ASP A 148 -27.87 -7.70 18.00
CA ASP A 148 -29.09 -8.37 17.52
C ASP A 148 -28.88 -9.84 17.13
N GLY A 149 -27.72 -10.44 17.44
CA GLY A 149 -27.46 -11.87 17.28
C GLY A 149 -26.42 -12.24 16.23
N GLY A 150 -25.78 -11.27 15.61
CA GLY A 150 -24.66 -11.45 14.68
C GLY A 150 -25.09 -11.89 13.28
N GLY A 151 -24.31 -11.48 12.26
CA GLY A 151 -24.50 -11.91 10.86
C GLY A 151 -25.22 -10.92 9.95
N GLY A 152 -25.45 -9.69 10.41
CA GLY A 152 -25.95 -8.62 9.54
C GLY A 152 -24.92 -8.14 8.51
N PRO A 153 -25.34 -7.34 7.50
CA PRO A 153 -24.49 -6.86 6.42
C PRO A 153 -23.28 -6.04 6.90
N ASN A 154 -23.39 -5.42 8.07
CA ASN A 154 -22.31 -4.62 8.62
C ASN A 154 -21.18 -5.43 9.29
N ALA A 155 -21.38 -6.74 9.57
CA ALA A 155 -20.31 -7.60 10.06
C ALA A 155 -19.18 -7.75 9.01
N HIS A 156 -19.54 -7.84 7.74
CA HIS A 156 -18.58 -7.88 6.61
C HIS A 156 -17.81 -6.56 6.46
N PHE A 157 -18.43 -5.44 6.78
CA PHE A 157 -17.77 -4.14 6.81
C PHE A 157 -16.62 -4.12 7.84
N LEU A 158 -16.85 -4.60 9.07
CA LEU A 158 -15.79 -4.68 10.08
C LEU A 158 -14.62 -5.56 9.64
N LEU A 159 -14.93 -6.69 9.00
CA LEU A 159 -13.91 -7.55 8.41
C LEU A 159 -13.08 -6.78 7.38
N GLY A 160 -13.73 -6.07 6.46
CA GLY A 160 -13.07 -5.23 5.46
C GLY A 160 -12.16 -4.17 6.10
N LEU A 161 -12.64 -3.50 7.16
CA LEU A 161 -11.88 -2.49 7.88
C LEU A 161 -10.63 -3.08 8.57
N ILE A 162 -10.79 -4.21 9.27
CA ILE A 162 -9.68 -4.91 9.94
C ILE A 162 -8.65 -5.37 8.89
N LEU A 163 -9.09 -5.93 7.78
CA LEU A 163 -8.20 -6.35 6.69
C LEU A 163 -7.44 -5.16 6.09
N ALA A 164 -8.12 -4.04 5.82
CA ALA A 164 -7.47 -2.84 5.30
C ALA A 164 -6.43 -2.27 6.28
N LEU A 165 -6.73 -2.20 7.58
CA LEU A 165 -5.77 -1.78 8.60
C LEU A 165 -4.58 -2.76 8.70
N THR A 166 -4.84 -4.07 8.66
CA THR A 166 -3.80 -5.10 8.62
C THR A 166 -2.91 -4.94 7.39
N ALA A 167 -3.49 -4.64 6.23
CA ALA A 167 -2.76 -4.37 5.00
C ALA A 167 -1.79 -3.19 5.14
N THR A 168 -2.22 -2.10 5.77
CA THR A 168 -1.36 -0.92 6.00
C THR A 168 -0.20 -1.23 6.93
N ILE A 169 -0.43 -1.98 8.01
CA ILE A 169 0.61 -2.41 8.94
C ILE A 169 1.60 -3.34 8.23
N ALA A 170 1.11 -4.35 7.50
CA ALA A 170 1.95 -5.28 6.76
C ALA A 170 2.81 -4.56 5.70
N SER A 171 2.25 -3.59 4.96
CA SER A 171 3.01 -2.73 4.05
C SER A 171 4.09 -1.93 4.78
N SER A 172 3.79 -1.40 5.96
CA SER A 172 4.74 -0.64 6.77
C SER A 172 5.88 -1.53 7.31
N VAL A 173 5.57 -2.77 7.71
CA VAL A 173 6.62 -3.76 8.03
C VAL A 173 7.54 -3.99 6.84
N GLY A 174 6.98 -4.17 5.65
CA GLY A 174 7.77 -4.30 4.42
C GLY A 174 8.65 -3.08 4.14
N ASN A 175 8.15 -1.85 4.39
CA ASN A 175 8.94 -0.62 4.23
C ASN A 175 10.14 -0.57 5.19
N VAL A 176 9.97 -1.01 6.44
CA VAL A 176 11.08 -1.13 7.41
C VAL A 176 12.12 -2.14 6.93
N VAL A 177 11.67 -3.28 6.39
CA VAL A 177 12.55 -4.32 5.84
C VAL A 177 13.31 -3.82 4.61
N VAL A 178 12.71 -2.95 3.77
CA VAL A 178 13.40 -2.34 2.62
C VAL A 178 14.68 -1.63 3.01
N VAL A 179 14.76 -1.04 4.20
CA VAL A 179 16.00 -0.40 4.69
C VAL A 179 17.14 -1.43 4.71
N LYS A 180 16.86 -2.64 5.24
CA LYS A 180 17.85 -3.74 5.29
C LYS A 180 18.19 -4.31 3.91
N VAL A 181 17.24 -4.31 2.98
CA VAL A 181 17.49 -4.71 1.59
C VAL A 181 18.44 -3.71 0.92
N ARG A 182 18.23 -2.42 1.10
CA ARG A 182 19.05 -1.34 0.53
C ARG A 182 20.47 -1.31 1.05
N GLU A 183 20.69 -1.65 2.31
CA GLU A 183 22.05 -1.79 2.87
C GLU A 183 22.89 -2.85 2.12
N GLN A 184 22.25 -3.82 1.45
CA GLN A 184 22.92 -4.96 0.83
C GLN A 184 22.87 -4.94 -0.69
N SER A 185 22.03 -4.13 -1.31
CA SER A 185 21.91 -4.01 -2.77
C SER A 185 21.44 -2.63 -3.20
N SER A 186 22.13 -2.07 -4.18
CA SER A 186 21.75 -0.82 -4.85
C SER A 186 20.81 -1.03 -6.03
N ASN A 187 20.66 -2.27 -6.54
CA ASN A 187 19.76 -2.56 -7.66
C ASN A 187 18.33 -2.73 -7.17
N VAL A 188 17.62 -1.60 -7.07
CA VAL A 188 16.26 -1.54 -6.56
C VAL A 188 15.27 -2.37 -7.40
N LEU A 189 15.40 -2.36 -8.73
CA LEU A 189 14.47 -3.10 -9.61
C LEU A 189 14.62 -4.62 -9.43
N LEU A 190 15.86 -5.10 -9.29
CA LEU A 190 16.12 -6.51 -9.05
C LEU A 190 15.65 -6.95 -7.67
N THR A 191 15.86 -6.13 -6.62
CA THR A 191 15.36 -6.46 -5.27
C THR A 191 13.85 -6.49 -5.23
N MET A 192 13.16 -5.61 -5.98
CA MET A 192 11.72 -5.66 -6.14
C MET A 192 11.25 -6.90 -6.89
N ALA A 193 11.93 -7.29 -7.97
CA ALA A 193 11.61 -8.50 -8.72
C ALA A 193 11.59 -9.73 -7.78
N TRP A 194 12.64 -9.88 -6.99
CA TRP A 194 12.74 -10.96 -6.01
C TRP A 194 11.68 -10.86 -4.91
N SER A 195 11.44 -9.68 -4.37
CA SER A 195 10.41 -9.51 -3.31
C SER A 195 9.01 -9.81 -3.84
N MET A 196 8.68 -9.38 -5.08
CA MET A 196 7.41 -9.73 -5.72
C MET A 196 7.30 -11.24 -5.99
N LEU A 197 8.39 -11.88 -6.41
CA LEU A 197 8.43 -13.34 -6.61
C LEU A 197 8.16 -14.08 -5.30
N TRP A 198 8.84 -13.72 -4.23
CA TRP A 198 8.64 -14.36 -2.92
C TRP A 198 7.24 -14.13 -2.36
N GLY A 199 6.71 -12.91 -2.49
CA GLY A 199 5.34 -12.60 -2.10
C GLY A 199 4.33 -13.42 -2.88
N SER A 200 4.43 -13.47 -4.23
CA SER A 200 3.53 -14.27 -5.05
C SER A 200 3.67 -15.77 -4.79
N ALA A 201 4.89 -16.28 -4.55
CA ALA A 201 5.12 -17.69 -4.22
C ALA A 201 4.50 -18.08 -2.88
N LEU A 202 4.60 -17.23 -1.85
CA LEU A 202 3.94 -17.43 -0.56
C LEU A 202 2.42 -17.51 -0.72
N VAL A 203 1.85 -16.55 -1.48
CA VAL A 203 0.40 -16.52 -1.73
C VAL A 203 -0.04 -17.72 -2.57
N ALA A 204 0.76 -18.14 -3.56
CA ALA A 204 0.48 -19.33 -4.35
C ALA A 204 0.48 -20.59 -3.48
N ALA A 205 1.45 -20.72 -2.57
CA ALA A 205 1.47 -21.81 -1.60
C ALA A 205 0.22 -21.80 -0.72
N TRP A 206 -0.22 -20.63 -0.24
CA TRP A 206 -1.47 -20.50 0.52
C TRP A 206 -2.70 -20.91 -0.30
N VAL A 207 -2.81 -20.49 -1.57
CA VAL A 207 -3.91 -20.89 -2.49
C VAL A 207 -3.98 -22.40 -2.60
N LEU A 208 -2.83 -23.06 -2.82
CA LEU A 208 -2.76 -24.53 -2.93
C LEU A 208 -3.15 -25.23 -1.61
N LEU A 209 -2.62 -24.77 -0.49
CA LEU A 209 -2.88 -25.36 0.84
C LEU A 209 -4.32 -25.15 1.31
N SER A 210 -4.97 -24.05 0.90
CA SER A 210 -6.38 -23.77 1.21
C SER A 210 -7.37 -24.46 0.29
N GLY A 211 -6.89 -25.27 -0.68
CA GLY A 211 -7.73 -25.99 -1.63
C GLY A 211 -8.39 -25.10 -2.68
N GLN A 212 -7.96 -23.84 -2.79
CA GLN A 212 -8.43 -22.95 -3.84
C GLN A 212 -7.79 -23.32 -5.19
N SER A 213 -8.56 -23.21 -6.27
CA SER A 213 -8.07 -23.50 -7.62
C SER A 213 -7.57 -22.24 -8.32
N PHE A 214 -6.51 -22.39 -9.12
CA PHE A 214 -6.08 -21.34 -10.06
C PHE A 214 -7.03 -21.32 -11.27
N THR A 215 -8.06 -20.49 -11.20
CA THR A 215 -9.00 -20.30 -12.30
C THR A 215 -8.51 -19.22 -13.24
N LEU A 216 -8.63 -19.46 -14.56
CA LEU A 216 -8.35 -18.43 -15.55
C LEU A 216 -9.61 -17.57 -15.73
N PRO A 217 -9.51 -16.25 -15.61
CA PRO A 217 -10.64 -15.35 -15.77
C PRO A 217 -11.09 -15.30 -17.24
N THR A 218 -12.39 -15.15 -17.45
CA THR A 218 -12.99 -15.05 -18.78
C THR A 218 -13.27 -13.62 -19.21
N ALA A 219 -13.50 -12.72 -18.26
CA ALA A 219 -13.84 -11.33 -18.56
C ALA A 219 -12.64 -10.51 -19.05
N THR A 220 -12.78 -9.82 -20.16
CA THR A 220 -11.75 -8.93 -20.72
C THR A 220 -11.35 -7.81 -19.74
N ARG A 221 -12.30 -7.32 -18.93
CA ARG A 221 -12.04 -6.31 -17.89
C ARG A 221 -11.01 -6.77 -16.86
N TYR A 222 -11.04 -8.05 -16.50
CA TYR A 222 -10.07 -8.64 -15.56
C TYR A 222 -8.65 -8.58 -16.12
N TRP A 223 -8.46 -8.99 -17.39
CA TRP A 223 -7.16 -8.96 -18.05
C TRP A 223 -6.63 -7.55 -18.22
N GLY A 224 -7.49 -6.59 -18.56
CA GLY A 224 -7.15 -5.17 -18.58
C GLY A 224 -6.68 -4.67 -17.22
N GLY A 225 -7.42 -4.99 -16.15
CA GLY A 225 -7.05 -4.70 -14.76
C GLY A 225 -5.71 -5.35 -14.37
N LEU A 226 -5.51 -6.64 -14.68
CA LEU A 226 -4.28 -7.37 -14.38
C LEU A 226 -3.06 -6.75 -15.06
N LEU A 227 -3.14 -6.48 -16.36
CA LEU A 227 -2.05 -5.85 -17.11
C LEU A 227 -1.75 -4.45 -16.57
N TYR A 228 -2.79 -3.65 -16.33
CA TYR A 228 -2.63 -2.33 -15.74
C TYR A 228 -1.96 -2.38 -14.38
N LEU A 229 -2.45 -3.21 -13.46
CA LEU A 229 -1.91 -3.33 -12.10
C LEU A 229 -0.48 -3.90 -12.10
N SER A 230 -0.19 -4.87 -12.96
CA SER A 230 1.16 -5.46 -13.03
C SER A 230 2.18 -4.51 -13.65
N LEU A 231 1.86 -3.91 -14.80
CA LEU A 231 2.81 -3.08 -15.54
C LEU A 231 2.88 -1.65 -15.00
N PHE A 232 1.74 -0.98 -14.91
CA PHE A 232 1.70 0.40 -14.43
C PHE A 232 1.78 0.47 -12.92
N GLY A 233 0.90 -0.22 -12.21
CA GLY A 233 0.80 -0.16 -10.75
C GLY A 233 2.01 -0.75 -10.00
N SER A 234 2.68 -1.76 -10.59
CA SER A 234 3.78 -2.45 -9.91
C SER A 234 5.15 -2.16 -10.53
N VAL A 235 5.29 -2.03 -11.86
CA VAL A 235 6.60 -1.79 -12.49
C VAL A 235 6.85 -0.29 -12.67
N ILE A 236 5.98 0.40 -13.42
CA ILE A 236 6.22 1.79 -13.82
C ILE A 236 6.11 2.75 -12.63
N ALA A 237 5.08 2.59 -11.78
CA ALA A 237 4.87 3.47 -10.63
C ALA A 237 6.04 3.41 -9.65
N PHE A 238 6.53 2.20 -9.32
CA PHE A 238 7.69 2.07 -8.46
C PHE A 238 8.99 2.59 -9.12
N ALA A 239 9.19 2.36 -10.42
CA ALA A 239 10.34 2.92 -11.13
C ALA A 239 10.31 4.46 -11.12
N ALA A 240 9.14 5.07 -11.34
CA ALA A 240 8.93 6.51 -11.25
C ALA A 240 9.20 7.02 -9.82
N TYR A 241 8.65 6.36 -8.81
CA TYR A 241 8.80 6.72 -7.39
C TYR A 241 10.27 6.66 -6.94
N PHE A 242 11.00 5.60 -7.26
CA PHE A 242 12.42 5.50 -6.88
C PHE A 242 13.29 6.50 -7.63
N THR A 243 13.00 6.76 -8.91
CA THR A 243 13.67 7.83 -9.65
C THR A 243 13.39 9.19 -9.02
N LEU A 244 12.17 9.41 -8.55
CA LEU A 244 11.78 10.65 -7.87
C LEU A 244 12.52 10.81 -6.54
N ILE A 245 12.56 9.78 -5.69
CA ILE A 245 13.32 9.78 -4.43
C ILE A 245 14.79 10.14 -4.69
N HIS A 246 15.38 9.57 -5.74
CA HIS A 246 16.79 9.85 -6.07
C HIS A 246 17.02 11.31 -6.49
N ARG A 247 16.02 11.96 -7.10
CA ARG A 247 16.14 13.34 -7.62
C ARG A 247 15.79 14.44 -6.62
N ILE A 248 14.74 14.22 -5.83
CA ILE A 248 14.18 15.27 -4.94
C ILE A 248 14.16 14.89 -3.46
N GLY A 249 14.68 13.69 -3.15
CA GLY A 249 14.70 13.15 -1.79
C GLY A 249 13.40 12.45 -1.37
N SER A 250 13.49 11.64 -0.32
CA SER A 250 12.36 10.92 0.26
C SER A 250 11.31 11.87 0.83
N ASP A 251 11.75 12.97 1.46
CA ASP A 251 10.89 13.92 2.18
C ASP A 251 9.86 14.61 1.27
N LYS A 252 10.22 14.82 -0.01
CA LYS A 252 9.28 15.36 -1.00
C LYS A 252 8.50 14.26 -1.71
N ALA A 253 9.10 13.10 -1.95
CA ALA A 253 8.44 11.99 -2.63
C ALA A 253 7.30 11.39 -1.80
N VAL A 254 7.37 11.46 -0.46
CA VAL A 254 6.37 10.91 0.46
C VAL A 254 4.99 11.60 0.33
N TYR A 255 4.91 12.82 -0.18
CA TYR A 255 3.63 13.50 -0.45
C TYR A 255 2.76 12.79 -1.50
N ILE A 256 3.31 11.84 -2.26
CA ILE A 256 2.51 10.92 -3.09
C ILE A 256 1.46 10.21 -2.22
N GLY A 257 1.82 9.84 -0.98
CA GLY A 257 0.90 9.21 -0.02
C GLY A 257 -0.30 10.08 0.42
N VAL A 258 -0.22 11.41 0.24
CA VAL A 258 -1.35 12.34 0.48
C VAL A 258 -2.22 12.49 -0.77
N VAL A 259 -1.58 12.59 -1.94
CA VAL A 259 -2.30 12.84 -3.22
C VAL A 259 -3.01 11.59 -3.72
N THR A 260 -2.40 10.41 -3.55
CA THR A 260 -2.95 9.12 -3.98
C THR A 260 -4.37 8.86 -3.46
N PRO A 261 -4.67 8.97 -2.14
CA PRO A 261 -6.03 8.78 -1.64
C PRO A 261 -7.04 9.78 -2.20
N VAL A 262 -6.63 11.02 -2.43
CA VAL A 262 -7.52 12.04 -3.04
C VAL A 262 -7.97 11.59 -4.42
N ILE A 263 -7.02 11.16 -5.27
CA ILE A 263 -7.32 10.65 -6.61
C ILE A 263 -8.22 9.41 -6.52
N SER A 264 -7.92 8.49 -5.60
CA SER A 264 -8.68 7.26 -5.44
C SER A 264 -10.14 7.53 -5.02
N VAL A 265 -10.36 8.44 -4.07
CA VAL A 265 -11.72 8.84 -3.64
C VAL A 265 -12.48 9.50 -4.80
N LEU A 266 -11.83 10.38 -5.57
CA LEU A 266 -12.46 10.99 -6.74
C LEU A 266 -12.87 9.96 -7.78
N LEU A 267 -12.03 8.94 -8.03
CA LEU A 267 -12.37 7.82 -8.91
C LEU A 267 -13.52 6.98 -8.36
N SER A 268 -13.55 6.71 -7.05
CA SER A 268 -14.65 5.96 -6.43
C SER A 268 -15.99 6.71 -6.51
N ILE A 269 -15.98 8.04 -6.36
CA ILE A 269 -17.18 8.86 -6.57
C ILE A 269 -17.69 8.71 -8.01
N GLN A 270 -16.79 8.73 -8.99
CA GLN A 270 -17.15 8.71 -10.42
C GLN A 270 -17.51 7.29 -10.92
N LEU A 271 -16.75 6.28 -10.51
CA LEU A 271 -16.79 4.95 -11.12
C LEU A 271 -17.46 3.88 -10.25
N GLU A 272 -17.42 4.04 -8.92
CA GLU A 272 -18.09 3.13 -7.97
C GLU A 272 -19.40 3.74 -7.43
N HIS A 273 -19.80 4.94 -7.91
CA HIS A 273 -20.99 5.66 -7.46
C HIS A 273 -20.99 5.92 -5.94
N PHE A 274 -19.80 6.03 -5.34
CA PHE A 274 -19.66 6.39 -3.93
C PHE A 274 -20.19 7.79 -3.68
N ARG A 275 -21.08 7.95 -2.70
CA ARG A 275 -21.70 9.22 -2.34
C ARG A 275 -21.42 9.54 -0.87
N PRO A 276 -20.24 10.12 -0.57
CA PRO A 276 -19.89 10.45 0.80
C PRO A 276 -20.80 11.53 1.35
N GLY A 277 -21.33 11.31 2.55
CA GLY A 277 -22.06 12.31 3.32
C GLY A 277 -21.12 13.30 4.02
N ALA A 278 -21.69 14.20 4.83
CA ALA A 278 -20.89 15.22 5.52
C ALA A 278 -19.89 14.62 6.53
N MET A 279 -20.25 13.51 7.19
CA MET A 279 -19.37 12.84 8.15
C MET A 279 -18.19 12.18 7.45
N GLU A 280 -18.43 11.47 6.34
CA GLU A 280 -17.38 10.84 5.53
C GLU A 280 -16.42 11.89 4.96
N TRP A 281 -16.93 13.00 4.44
CA TRP A 281 -16.08 14.11 3.96
C TRP A 281 -15.23 14.68 5.09
N THR A 282 -15.83 14.93 6.27
CA THR A 282 -15.07 15.47 7.41
C THR A 282 -14.01 14.48 7.88
N GLY A 283 -14.35 13.19 7.97
CA GLY A 283 -13.40 12.13 8.33
C GLY A 283 -12.23 12.01 7.35
N MET A 284 -12.50 12.03 6.04
CA MET A 284 -11.46 12.01 5.01
C MET A 284 -10.55 13.24 5.10
N LEU A 285 -11.12 14.44 5.25
CA LEU A 285 -10.34 15.68 5.38
C LEU A 285 -9.46 15.68 6.63
N LEU A 286 -9.97 15.19 7.78
CA LEU A 286 -9.18 15.03 8.99
C LEU A 286 -8.03 14.03 8.79
N CYS A 287 -8.28 12.88 8.17
CA CYS A 287 -7.24 11.90 7.87
C CYS A 287 -6.15 12.50 6.98
N LEU A 288 -6.52 13.09 5.86
CA LEU A 288 -5.56 13.60 4.88
C LEU A 288 -4.80 14.84 5.39
N SER A 289 -5.47 15.73 6.12
CA SER A 289 -4.81 16.88 6.75
C SER A 289 -3.84 16.47 7.85
N SER A 290 -4.19 15.45 8.64
CA SER A 290 -3.29 14.90 9.67
C SER A 290 -2.04 14.28 9.06
N VAL A 291 -2.19 13.56 7.93
CA VAL A 291 -1.06 13.00 7.18
C VAL A 291 -0.19 14.11 6.62
N ALA A 292 -0.78 15.13 5.98
CA ALA A 292 -0.06 16.28 5.45
C ALA A 292 0.68 17.04 6.56
N TRP A 293 0.07 17.18 7.75
CA TRP A 293 0.71 17.80 8.91
C TRP A 293 1.85 16.96 9.47
N ALA A 294 1.71 15.65 9.59
CA ALA A 294 2.77 14.75 10.03
C ALA A 294 4.00 14.80 9.11
N LEU A 295 3.79 15.03 7.81
CA LEU A 295 4.86 15.12 6.82
C LEU A 295 5.58 16.48 6.78
N GLN A 296 5.01 17.51 7.41
CA GLN A 296 5.70 18.78 7.61
C GLN A 296 6.72 18.59 8.74
N SER A 297 7.82 17.88 8.44
CA SER A 297 8.89 17.63 9.41
C SER A 297 9.51 18.93 9.90
N ASP A 298 9.89 18.94 11.18
CA ASP A 298 10.79 19.95 11.68
C ASP A 298 12.06 19.93 10.84
N SER A 299 12.49 21.09 10.34
CA SER A 299 13.78 21.24 9.69
C SER A 299 14.83 20.60 10.61
N PRO A 300 15.82 19.87 10.12
CA PRO A 300 16.85 19.30 10.96
C PRO A 300 17.44 20.45 11.79
N VAL A 301 17.29 20.38 13.11
CA VAL A 301 18.08 21.20 14.02
C VAL A 301 19.52 20.95 13.63
N THR A 302 20.13 21.97 13.10
CA THR A 302 21.49 22.02 12.63
C THR A 302 22.39 21.30 13.64
N GLN A 303 23.07 20.23 13.21
CA GLN A 303 24.13 19.58 13.98
C GLN A 303 25.39 20.48 14.08
N GLU A 304 25.23 21.77 14.12
CA GLU A 304 26.34 22.74 14.28
C GLU A 304 26.69 23.03 15.74
N SER A 305 25.92 22.54 16.71
CA SER A 305 26.20 22.82 18.14
C SER A 305 27.02 21.74 18.85
N ALA A 306 27.39 20.65 18.19
CA ALA A 306 28.17 19.57 18.77
C ALA A 306 29.64 19.53 18.35
N ALA A 307 30.09 20.51 17.54
CA ALA A 307 31.49 20.63 17.13
C ALA A 307 32.25 21.79 17.82
N GLU A 308 31.60 22.52 18.72
CA GLU A 308 32.20 23.65 19.47
C GLU A 308 32.13 23.45 21.01
N ALA A 309 32.03 22.20 21.49
CA ALA A 309 32.15 21.93 22.92
C ALA A 309 33.27 20.91 23.25
#